data_023ef65483c433c5c2056dbc1e905b62
#
_entry.id   023ef65483c433c5c2056dbc1e905b62
#
_cell.length_a   1.000
_cell.length_b   1.000
_cell.length_c   1.000
_cell.angle_alpha   90.00
_cell.angle_beta   90.00
_cell.angle_gamma   90.00
#
_symmetry.space_group_name_H-M   'P 1'
#
loop_
_entity.id
_entity.type
_entity.pdbx_description
1 polymer ?
#
loop_
_entity_poly.entity_id
_entity_poly.type
_entity_poly.pdbx_seq_one_letter_code
_entity_poly.pdbx_strand_id
1 'polypeptide(L)'
;MKRPGIITGVLLASFLAFGGMALSAQQADQTGSIQIRTDEAGFAQIAKIPMNSAINAALKQIPGKVLRAELENENGYLVYGVEIVKADQQIVDVKVDAGNGRILRTDKDRHDTEGREREKNDNGHERED
;
A
#
# COMPACT_ATOMS: atom_id res chain seq x y z
N MET A 1 20.24 75.05 10.05
CA MET A 1 20.01 73.97 10.97
C MET A 1 18.97 73.05 10.40
N LYS A 2 19.36 71.91 9.91
CA LYS A 2 18.45 70.90 9.36
C LYS A 2 18.26 69.77 10.38
N ARG A 3 17.04 69.55 10.77
CA ARG A 3 16.69 68.46 11.64
C ARG A 3 16.57 67.17 10.82
N PRO A 4 17.21 66.08 11.21
CA PRO A 4 16.99 64.80 10.58
C PRO A 4 15.62 64.27 11.01
N GLY A 5 14.79 63.98 10.03
CA GLY A 5 13.49 63.35 10.25
C GLY A 5 13.69 61.94 10.81
N ILE A 6 13.01 61.66 11.91
CA ILE A 6 12.94 60.34 12.48
C ILE A 6 11.99 59.53 11.59
N ILE A 7 12.54 58.59 10.84
CA ILE A 7 11.73 57.62 10.11
C ILE A 7 11.42 56.51 11.12
N THR A 8 10.21 56.54 11.61
CA THR A 8 9.69 55.46 12.42
C THR A 8 9.40 54.28 11.49
N GLY A 9 10.34 53.34 11.47
CA GLY A 9 10.15 52.11 10.78
C GLY A 9 9.13 51.24 11.51
N VAL A 10 7.96 51.11 10.93
CA VAL A 10 7.00 50.11 11.36
C VAL A 10 7.51 48.74 10.91
N LEU A 11 8.01 47.96 11.83
CA LEU A 11 8.34 46.56 11.66
C LEU A 11 7.00 45.79 11.62
N LEU A 12 6.49 45.57 10.43
CA LEU A 12 5.45 44.58 10.19
C LEU A 12 6.10 43.18 10.34
N ALA A 13 5.99 42.62 11.52
CA ALA A 13 6.26 41.20 11.73
C ALA A 13 5.17 40.44 11.00
N SER A 14 5.46 40.03 9.78
CA SER A 14 4.67 39.03 9.08
C SER A 14 4.86 37.71 9.75
N PHE A 15 3.96 37.34 10.63
CA PHE A 15 3.79 35.96 11.08
C PHE A 15 3.31 35.16 9.89
N LEU A 16 4.23 34.52 9.18
CA LEU A 16 3.93 33.40 8.33
C LEU A 16 3.53 32.23 9.25
N ALA A 17 2.25 32.11 9.48
CA ALA A 17 1.69 30.88 9.99
C ALA A 17 1.95 29.82 8.91
N PHE A 18 3.04 29.08 9.06
CA PHE A 18 3.17 27.79 8.40
C PHE A 18 2.11 26.88 9.02
N GLY A 19 0.90 26.97 8.48
CA GLY A 19 -0.09 25.94 8.65
C GLY A 19 0.54 24.67 8.07
N GLY A 20 0.99 23.77 8.95
CA GLY A 20 1.39 22.46 8.55
C GLY A 20 0.19 21.80 7.86
N MET A 21 0.15 21.83 6.52
CA MET A 21 -0.64 20.92 5.77
C MET A 21 -0.05 19.55 6.07
N ALA A 22 -0.70 18.80 6.95
CA ALA A 22 -0.54 17.37 6.97
C ALA A 22 -0.92 16.90 5.58
N LEU A 23 0.08 16.68 4.73
CA LEU A 23 -0.04 15.88 3.54
C LEU A 23 -0.37 14.48 4.05
N SER A 24 -1.65 14.20 4.25
CA SER A 24 -2.12 12.84 4.24
C SER A 24 -1.79 12.34 2.84
N ALA A 25 -0.69 11.59 2.73
CA ALA A 25 -0.38 10.83 1.55
C ALA A 25 -1.51 9.79 1.42
N GLN A 26 -2.61 10.19 0.82
CA GLN A 26 -3.48 9.24 0.16
C GLN A 26 -2.58 8.60 -0.88
N GLN A 27 -2.21 7.34 -0.64
CA GLN A 27 -1.65 6.52 -1.69
C GLN A 27 -2.73 6.48 -2.76
N ALA A 28 -2.59 7.35 -3.76
CA ALA A 28 -3.37 7.25 -4.96
C ALA A 28 -3.15 5.83 -5.48
N ASP A 29 -4.22 5.09 -5.68
CA ASP A 29 -4.21 3.80 -6.36
C ASP A 29 -3.43 3.99 -7.65
N GLN A 30 -2.15 3.60 -7.62
CA GLN A 30 -1.29 3.77 -8.78
C GLN A 30 -1.63 2.64 -9.73
N THR A 31 -2.06 3.02 -10.91
CA THR A 31 -2.32 2.09 -12.00
C THR A 31 -1.02 1.45 -12.47
N GLY A 32 -1.05 0.15 -12.74
CA GLY A 32 0.09 -0.57 -13.31
C GLY A 32 0.49 -0.04 -14.69
N SER A 33 1.70 -0.35 -15.14
CA SER A 33 2.25 0.13 -16.41
C SER A 33 1.97 -0.82 -17.60
N ILE A 34 1.63 -2.09 -17.33
CA ILE A 34 1.34 -3.08 -18.38
C ILE A 34 -0.15 -3.36 -18.42
N GLN A 35 -0.82 -2.89 -19.46
CA GLN A 35 -2.21 -3.25 -19.73
C GLN A 35 -2.31 -4.70 -20.22
N ILE A 36 -3.16 -5.50 -19.58
CA ILE A 36 -3.37 -6.91 -19.95
C ILE A 36 -4.26 -6.99 -21.20
N ARG A 37 -3.77 -7.73 -22.20
CA ARG A 37 -4.49 -8.05 -23.44
C ARG A 37 -4.39 -9.52 -23.80
N THR A 38 -4.05 -10.35 -22.84
CA THR A 38 -3.89 -11.80 -22.96
C THR A 38 -4.59 -12.51 -21.82
N ASP A 39 -4.73 -13.82 -21.91
CA ASP A 39 -5.15 -14.66 -20.81
C ASP A 39 -4.03 -14.86 -19.77
N GLU A 40 -4.35 -15.49 -18.68
CA GLU A 40 -3.42 -15.72 -17.57
C GLU A 40 -2.15 -16.48 -18.00
N ALA A 41 -2.28 -17.42 -18.94
CA ALA A 41 -1.13 -18.16 -19.47
C ALA A 41 -0.08 -17.27 -20.15
N GLY A 42 -0.49 -16.11 -20.64
CA GLY A 42 0.39 -15.11 -21.25
C GLY A 42 1.04 -14.14 -20.27
N PHE A 43 0.66 -14.12 -19.00
CA PHE A 43 1.14 -13.13 -18.02
C PHE A 43 2.67 -13.16 -17.88
N ALA A 44 3.25 -14.34 -17.77
CA ALA A 44 4.70 -14.47 -17.62
C ALA A 44 5.49 -13.93 -18.82
N GLN A 45 4.89 -13.90 -20.01
CA GLN A 45 5.55 -13.41 -21.23
C GLN A 45 5.52 -11.89 -21.34
N ILE A 46 4.50 -11.23 -20.78
CA ILE A 46 4.37 -9.77 -20.86
C ILE A 46 4.97 -9.05 -19.65
N ALA A 47 5.26 -9.75 -18.55
CA ALA A 47 5.98 -9.18 -17.41
C ALA A 47 7.38 -8.72 -17.84
N LYS A 48 7.77 -7.50 -17.46
CA LYS A 48 9.07 -6.90 -17.84
C LYS A 48 10.14 -7.09 -16.78
N ILE A 49 9.75 -7.29 -15.54
CA ILE A 49 10.67 -7.61 -14.45
C ILE A 49 10.45 -9.04 -13.99
N PRO A 50 11.49 -9.74 -13.53
CA PRO A 50 11.33 -11.09 -12.97
C PRO A 50 10.69 -11.04 -11.58
N MET A 51 10.07 -12.14 -11.18
CA MET A 51 9.38 -12.26 -9.90
C MET A 51 10.28 -11.97 -8.69
N ASN A 52 11.53 -12.40 -8.71
CA ASN A 52 12.48 -12.11 -7.63
C ASN A 52 12.75 -10.61 -7.45
N SER A 53 12.75 -9.83 -8.52
CA SER A 53 12.86 -8.36 -8.43
C SER A 53 11.64 -7.75 -7.75
N ALA A 54 10.44 -8.24 -8.06
CA ALA A 54 9.21 -7.82 -7.41
C ALA A 54 9.21 -8.19 -5.92
N ILE A 55 9.64 -9.40 -5.57
CA ILE A 55 9.78 -9.84 -4.18
C ILE A 55 10.76 -8.94 -3.42
N ASN A 56 11.91 -8.62 -4.00
CA ASN A 56 12.90 -7.74 -3.37
C ASN A 56 12.35 -6.33 -3.16
N ALA A 57 11.62 -5.79 -4.12
CA ALA A 57 10.97 -4.48 -4.00
C ALA A 57 9.94 -4.48 -2.86
N ALA A 58 9.10 -5.52 -2.79
CA ALA A 58 8.11 -5.68 -1.73
C ALA A 58 8.75 -5.79 -0.35
N LEU A 59 9.82 -6.57 -0.19
CA LEU A 59 10.55 -6.75 1.08
C LEU A 59 11.26 -5.48 1.55
N LYS A 60 11.69 -4.61 0.64
CA LYS A 60 12.22 -3.29 1.00
C LYS A 60 11.15 -2.38 1.59
N GLN A 61 9.92 -2.48 1.08
CA GLN A 61 8.79 -1.71 1.57
C GLN A 61 8.26 -2.27 2.88
N ILE A 62 8.08 -3.59 2.95
CA ILE A 62 7.54 -4.33 4.09
C ILE A 62 8.52 -5.44 4.45
N PRO A 63 9.38 -5.25 5.47
CA PRO A 63 10.26 -6.31 5.95
C PRO A 63 9.46 -7.47 6.54
N GLY A 64 9.88 -8.70 6.25
CA GLY A 64 9.22 -9.91 6.74
C GLY A 64 9.63 -11.15 5.96
N LYS A 65 8.78 -12.17 6.01
CA LYS A 65 8.96 -13.42 5.27
C LYS A 65 7.90 -13.53 4.18
N VAL A 66 8.34 -13.86 2.98
CA VAL A 66 7.41 -14.05 1.85
C VAL A 66 6.64 -15.35 2.05
N LEU A 67 5.33 -15.25 2.01
CA LEU A 67 4.41 -16.36 2.05
C LEU A 67 4.04 -16.83 0.64
N ARG A 68 3.77 -15.90 -0.26
CA ARG A 68 3.38 -16.16 -1.64
C ARG A 68 3.79 -15.01 -2.55
N ALA A 69 4.06 -15.32 -3.80
CA ALA A 69 4.22 -14.34 -4.86
C ALA A 69 3.62 -14.89 -6.16
N GLU A 70 2.82 -14.08 -6.84
CA GLU A 70 2.16 -14.48 -8.08
C GLU A 70 1.93 -13.29 -9.02
N LEU A 71 1.77 -13.58 -10.31
CA LEU A 71 1.30 -12.61 -11.28
C LEU A 71 -0.24 -12.53 -11.23
N GLU A 72 -0.75 -11.31 -11.20
CA GLU A 72 -2.18 -11.04 -11.04
C GLU A 72 -2.66 -9.98 -12.03
N ASN A 73 -3.96 -10.05 -12.31
CA ASN A 73 -4.68 -8.98 -12.99
C ASN A 73 -5.29 -8.04 -11.93
N GLU A 74 -4.79 -6.84 -11.86
CA GLU A 74 -5.31 -5.79 -10.99
C GLU A 74 -5.97 -4.70 -11.85
N ASN A 75 -7.29 -4.74 -11.95
CA ASN A 75 -8.07 -3.78 -12.74
C ASN A 75 -7.62 -3.63 -14.20
N GLY A 76 -7.22 -4.72 -14.84
CA GLY A 76 -6.76 -4.74 -16.23
C GLY A 76 -5.26 -4.52 -16.42
N TYR A 77 -4.50 -4.44 -15.34
CA TYR A 77 -3.05 -4.25 -15.37
C TYR A 77 -2.32 -5.40 -14.70
N LEU A 78 -1.13 -5.74 -15.24
CA LEU A 78 -0.32 -6.83 -14.72
C LEU A 78 0.52 -6.37 -13.54
N VAL A 79 0.33 -7.05 -12.42
CA VAL A 79 1.09 -6.81 -11.19
C VAL A 79 1.60 -8.13 -10.62
N TYR A 80 2.61 -8.04 -9.76
CA TYR A 80 2.94 -9.11 -8.83
C TYR A 80 2.23 -8.84 -7.50
N GLY A 81 1.48 -9.81 -7.01
CA GLY A 81 1.01 -9.85 -5.63
C GLY A 81 2.03 -10.57 -4.78
N VAL A 82 2.56 -9.92 -3.76
CA VAL A 82 3.53 -10.50 -2.82
C VAL A 82 2.95 -10.46 -1.42
N GLU A 83 2.64 -11.62 -0.86
CA GLU A 83 2.18 -11.73 0.52
C GLU A 83 3.38 -11.88 1.46
N ILE A 84 3.44 -11.04 2.46
CA ILE A 84 4.54 -10.99 3.43
C ILE A 84 3.98 -11.14 4.84
N VAL A 85 4.55 -12.07 5.62
CA VAL A 85 4.30 -12.20 7.05
C VAL A 85 5.28 -11.31 7.80
N LYS A 86 4.77 -10.30 8.49
CA LYS A 86 5.55 -9.39 9.31
C LYS A 86 5.94 -10.03 10.64
N ALA A 87 6.88 -9.41 11.36
CA ALA A 87 7.32 -9.89 12.68
C ALA A 87 6.17 -9.98 13.71
N ASP A 88 5.14 -9.16 13.58
CA ASP A 88 3.94 -9.16 14.43
C ASP A 88 2.87 -10.18 13.99
N GLN A 89 3.19 -11.07 13.06
CA GLN A 89 2.32 -12.10 12.48
C GLN A 89 1.19 -11.55 11.57
N GLN A 90 1.20 -10.28 11.25
CA GLN A 90 0.28 -9.72 10.27
C GLN A 90 0.71 -10.09 8.85
N ILE A 91 -0.24 -10.48 8.02
CA ILE A 91 -0.03 -10.71 6.61
C ILE A 91 -0.36 -9.43 5.84
N VAL A 92 0.54 -9.00 4.99
CA VAL A 92 0.39 -7.84 4.13
C VAL A 92 0.56 -8.27 2.69
N ASP A 93 -0.37 -7.89 1.84
CA ASP A 93 -0.30 -8.07 0.39
C ASP A 93 0.26 -6.80 -0.26
N VAL A 94 1.36 -6.95 -0.97
CA VAL A 94 2.04 -5.85 -1.66
C VAL A 94 1.84 -6.02 -3.16
N LYS A 95 1.21 -5.05 -3.80
CA LYS A 95 1.06 -5.03 -5.26
C LYS A 95 2.23 -4.27 -5.88
N VAL A 96 2.97 -4.98 -6.73
CA VAL A 96 4.16 -4.48 -7.41
C VAL A 96 3.90 -4.43 -8.92
N ASP A 97 4.18 -3.31 -9.55
CA ASP A 97 4.04 -3.18 -11.00
C ASP A 97 4.98 -4.16 -11.72
N ALA A 98 4.41 -5.05 -12.52
CA ALA A 98 5.17 -6.05 -13.26
C ALA A 98 6.02 -5.45 -14.41
N GLY A 99 5.81 -4.17 -14.72
CA GLY A 99 6.56 -3.46 -15.75
C GLY A 99 7.82 -2.76 -15.24
N ASN A 100 7.75 -2.13 -14.06
CA ASN A 100 8.81 -1.25 -13.56
C ASN A 100 9.20 -1.49 -12.09
N GLY A 101 8.54 -2.39 -11.38
CA GLY A 101 8.85 -2.73 -9.99
C GLY A 101 8.38 -1.71 -8.95
N ARG A 102 7.55 -0.73 -9.33
CA ARG A 102 7.00 0.23 -8.37
C ARG A 102 5.98 -0.44 -7.48
N ILE A 103 5.99 -0.06 -6.20
CA ILE A 103 4.92 -0.46 -5.27
C ILE A 103 3.68 0.38 -5.58
N LEU A 104 2.60 -0.31 -5.92
CA LEU A 104 1.34 0.34 -6.27
C LEU A 104 0.41 0.44 -5.07
N ARG A 105 0.34 -0.61 -4.26
CA ARG A 105 -0.54 -0.69 -3.11
C ARG A 105 -0.03 -1.69 -2.08
N THR A 106 -0.38 -1.45 -0.82
CA THR A 106 -0.18 -2.40 0.28
C THR A 106 -1.49 -2.56 1.03
N ASP A 107 -1.96 -3.79 1.15
CA ASP A 107 -3.19 -4.12 1.84
C ASP A 107 -2.91 -5.09 2.97
N LYS A 108 -3.58 -4.91 4.10
CA LYS A 108 -3.59 -5.92 5.15
C LYS A 108 -4.51 -7.05 4.72
N ASP A 109 -4.01 -8.29 4.77
CA ASP A 109 -4.87 -9.44 4.52
C ASP A 109 -5.89 -9.57 5.65
N ARG A 110 -7.16 -9.62 5.27
CA ARG A 110 -8.30 -9.73 6.20
C ARG A 110 -8.69 -11.16 6.49
N HIS A 111 -7.96 -12.14 5.94
CA HIS A 111 -8.34 -13.55 6.07
C HIS A 111 -8.27 -14.10 7.50
N ASP A 112 -7.61 -13.42 8.43
CA ASP A 112 -7.44 -13.91 9.80
C ASP A 112 -8.67 -13.73 10.71
N THR A 113 -9.70 -12.99 10.27
CA THR A 113 -10.87 -12.70 11.11
C THR A 113 -12.09 -13.58 10.82
N GLU A 114 -12.17 -14.20 9.65
CA GLU A 114 -13.34 -15.01 9.30
C GLU A 114 -13.27 -16.46 9.82
N GLY A 115 -12.09 -16.92 10.23
CA GLY A 115 -11.90 -18.27 10.79
C GLY A 115 -12.30 -18.42 12.25
N ARG A 116 -12.47 -17.35 13.01
CA ARG A 116 -12.74 -17.40 14.45
C ARG A 116 -14.21 -17.28 14.86
N GLU A 117 -15.09 -16.91 13.97
CA GLU A 117 -16.50 -16.70 14.32
C GLU A 117 -17.42 -17.87 14.00
N ARG A 118 -16.91 -18.94 13.36
CA ARG A 118 -17.75 -20.11 13.02
C ARG A 118 -17.79 -21.22 14.05
N GLU A 119 -17.03 -21.11 15.14
CA GLU A 119 -16.95 -22.20 16.14
C GLU A 119 -17.78 -22.00 17.42
N LYS A 120 -18.66 -21.00 17.49
CA LYS A 120 -19.41 -20.68 18.71
C LYS A 120 -20.92 -20.85 18.64
N ASN A 121 -21.46 -21.51 17.64
CA ASN A 121 -22.90 -21.69 17.55
C ASN A 121 -23.32 -23.16 17.33
N ASP A 122 -22.67 -24.09 18.02
CA ASP A 122 -23.22 -25.45 18.16
C ASP A 122 -23.38 -25.81 19.65
N ASN A 123 -24.33 -25.17 20.29
CA ASN A 123 -24.85 -25.66 21.55
C ASN A 123 -26.20 -26.26 21.30
N GLY A 124 -26.18 -27.56 21.34
CA GLY A 124 -27.31 -28.46 21.23
C GLY A 124 -28.52 -28.03 22.05
N HIS A 125 -29.62 -28.05 21.38
CA HIS A 125 -30.92 -28.09 22.01
C HIS A 125 -31.27 -29.58 22.13
N GLU A 126 -30.90 -30.19 23.24
CA GLU A 126 -31.50 -31.44 23.65
C GLU A 126 -32.90 -31.11 24.20
N ARG A 127 -33.88 -31.60 23.48
CA ARG A 127 -35.26 -31.71 24.01
C ARG A 127 -35.42 -33.09 24.60
N GLU A 128 -35.58 -33.12 25.87
CA GLU A 128 -36.13 -34.26 26.57
C GLU A 128 -37.64 -34.20 26.46
N ASP A 129 -38.23 -35.30 26.00
CA ASP A 129 -39.63 -35.69 26.27
C ASP A 129 -39.70 -36.53 27.54
#